data_979cd88bfeab46623439bdd23c0b3654
#
_entry.id   979cd88bfeab46623439bdd23c0b3654
#
_cell.length_a   1.000
_cell.length_b   1.000
_cell.length_c   1.000
_cell.angle_alpha   90.00
_cell.angle_beta   90.00
_cell.angle_gamma   90.00
#
_symmetry.space_group_name_H-M   'P 1'
#
loop_
_entity.id
_entity.type
_entity.pdbx_description
1 polymer ?
#
loop_
_entity_poly.entity_id
_entity_poly.type
_entity_poly.pdbx_seq_one_letter_code
_entity_poly.pdbx_strand_id
1 'polypeptide(L)'
;MSAEDPEFIANSLIERLVFGFHPYGRPGPNSVEALQRITRDDLVAFHRTWFVPNNSLLAIVGDLTADEAFAAAEKAFGGWAKRDVPTVTFDEPPPPTRRVVVVDRPGAVQTEIRVGQIAVSRTHKDYVAVDMALRILGGEGANRLFGVLRSDRGLTYGASANFRAHKFGGSFIAETDTRSDSTGEALRLTVDEFFKLQKEPVDPRELRGAQDYMAGNFPLSIETPSSIAMQVLNHLFYGLDLEELETYRDQVDEVTVADIQRVAKQFLFPDRLSIVLVGDASAFAGQLKAMGFEQFERIPIAQLDLSAPNLRKAAGDRRD
;
A
#
# COMPACT_ATOMS: atom_id res chain seq x y z
N MET A 1 0.48 18.25 2.15
CA MET A 1 1.78 17.71 1.68
C MET A 1 2.13 18.43 0.39
N SER A 2 3.33 18.94 0.27
CA SER A 2 3.80 19.65 -0.93
C SER A 2 4.22 18.64 -2.00
N ALA A 3 3.97 18.95 -3.28
CA ALA A 3 4.49 18.15 -4.41
C ALA A 3 6.04 18.09 -4.45
N GLU A 4 6.72 18.82 -3.59
CA GLU A 4 8.17 18.83 -3.42
C GLU A 4 8.67 17.97 -2.23
N ASP A 5 7.73 17.41 -1.44
CA ASP A 5 8.04 16.53 -0.32
C ASP A 5 8.60 15.20 -0.83
N PRO A 6 9.81 14.80 -0.44
CA PRO A 6 10.45 13.57 -0.92
C PRO A 6 9.65 12.32 -0.59
N GLU A 7 9.08 12.25 0.60
CA GLU A 7 8.26 11.12 1.04
C GLU A 7 7.00 10.99 0.19
N PHE A 8 6.28 12.11 -0.04
CA PHE A 8 5.11 12.12 -0.92
C PHE A 8 5.44 11.66 -2.34
N ILE A 9 6.57 12.14 -2.89
CA ILE A 9 7.03 11.73 -4.22
C ILE A 9 7.32 10.24 -4.24
N ALA A 10 8.07 9.72 -3.26
CA ALA A 10 8.45 8.33 -3.18
C ALA A 10 7.22 7.41 -3.09
N ASN A 11 6.25 7.76 -2.21
CA ASN A 11 5.02 7.01 -2.02
C ASN A 11 4.14 7.02 -3.28
N SER A 12 3.95 8.18 -3.91
CA SER A 12 3.16 8.30 -5.14
C SER A 12 3.80 7.56 -6.32
N LEU A 13 5.12 7.64 -6.43
CA LEU A 13 5.85 7.02 -7.54
C LEU A 13 5.88 5.49 -7.41
N ILE A 14 6.08 4.94 -6.21
CA ILE A 14 6.08 3.48 -6.04
C ILE A 14 4.72 2.88 -6.36
N GLU A 15 3.62 3.47 -5.92
CA GLU A 15 2.26 3.02 -6.27
C GLU A 15 2.04 3.10 -7.79
N ARG A 16 2.54 4.16 -8.43
CA ARG A 16 2.49 4.30 -9.89
C ARG A 16 3.30 3.22 -10.62
N LEU A 17 4.44 2.80 -10.09
CA LEU A 17 5.24 1.71 -10.66
C LEU A 17 4.57 0.35 -10.46
N VAL A 18 3.96 0.11 -9.30
CA VAL A 18 3.32 -1.14 -8.94
C VAL A 18 2.02 -1.34 -9.71
N PHE A 19 1.15 -0.35 -9.73
CA PHE A 19 -0.19 -0.46 -10.33
C PHE A 19 -0.31 0.07 -11.76
N GLY A 20 0.72 0.72 -12.28
CA GLY A 20 0.66 1.31 -13.62
C GLY A 20 -0.42 2.39 -13.74
N PHE A 21 -1.28 2.32 -14.74
CA PHE A 21 -2.41 3.23 -14.95
C PHE A 21 -3.72 2.77 -14.27
N HIS A 22 -3.68 1.65 -13.57
CA HIS A 22 -4.80 1.24 -12.74
C HIS A 22 -5.16 2.36 -11.74
N PRO A 23 -6.45 2.53 -11.36
CA PRO A 23 -6.86 3.58 -10.41
C PRO A 23 -6.07 3.61 -9.11
N TYR A 24 -5.60 2.45 -8.61
CA TYR A 24 -4.79 2.36 -7.39
C TYR A 24 -3.37 2.94 -7.54
N GLY A 25 -2.84 3.01 -8.75
CA GLY A 25 -1.54 3.63 -9.05
C GLY A 25 -1.61 5.11 -9.40
N ARG A 26 -2.78 5.70 -9.32
CA ARG A 26 -2.90 7.15 -9.54
C ARG A 26 -2.36 7.87 -8.31
N PRO A 27 -1.48 8.87 -8.50
CA PRO A 27 -1.06 9.70 -7.39
C PRO A 27 -2.31 10.26 -6.70
N GLY A 28 -2.27 10.30 -5.37
CA GLY A 28 -3.36 10.82 -4.55
C GLY A 28 -3.86 12.18 -5.02
N PRO A 29 -4.82 12.80 -4.37
CA PRO A 29 -5.61 13.87 -4.94
C PRO A 29 -4.73 15.03 -5.40
N ASN A 30 -4.19 14.90 -6.67
CA ASN A 30 -4.40 16.01 -7.52
C ASN A 30 -3.27 17.01 -7.64
N SER A 31 -2.86 17.16 -8.82
CA SER A 31 -2.17 18.39 -9.20
C SER A 31 -3.11 19.58 -8.92
N VAL A 32 -2.52 20.71 -8.56
CA VAL A 32 -3.24 21.98 -8.36
C VAL A 32 -4.12 22.29 -9.59
N GLU A 33 -3.60 21.99 -10.78
CA GLU A 33 -4.30 22.18 -12.05
C GLU A 33 -5.56 21.31 -12.19
N ALA A 34 -5.53 20.08 -11.68
CA ALA A 34 -6.72 19.21 -11.68
C ALA A 34 -7.80 19.76 -10.74
N LEU A 35 -7.41 20.19 -9.53
CA LEU A 35 -8.32 20.80 -8.56
C LEU A 35 -8.94 22.08 -9.09
N GLN A 36 -8.17 22.93 -9.75
CA GLN A 36 -8.67 24.18 -10.33
C GLN A 36 -9.70 23.97 -11.47
N ARG A 37 -9.71 22.80 -12.11
CA ARG A 37 -10.66 22.48 -13.18
C ARG A 37 -11.98 21.90 -12.67
N ILE A 38 -12.02 21.40 -11.45
CA ILE A 38 -13.25 20.84 -10.87
C ILE A 38 -14.24 21.96 -10.59
N THR A 39 -15.42 21.84 -11.19
CA THR A 39 -16.51 22.78 -11.01
C THR A 39 -17.56 22.25 -10.04
N ARG A 40 -18.46 23.13 -9.59
CA ARG A 40 -19.64 22.71 -8.81
C ARG A 40 -20.51 21.73 -9.59
N ASP A 41 -20.63 21.88 -10.89
CA ASP A 41 -21.47 21.01 -11.72
C ASP A 41 -20.87 19.60 -11.84
N ASP A 42 -19.56 19.47 -11.86
CA ASP A 42 -18.87 18.17 -11.78
C ASP A 42 -19.20 17.47 -10.46
N LEU A 43 -19.17 18.19 -9.34
CA LEU A 43 -19.54 17.64 -8.03
C LEU A 43 -21.01 17.22 -7.97
N VAL A 44 -21.91 18.01 -8.54
CA VAL A 44 -23.34 17.68 -8.64
C VAL A 44 -23.55 16.45 -9.51
N ALA A 45 -22.87 16.36 -10.65
CA ALA A 45 -22.94 15.20 -11.53
C ALA A 45 -22.43 13.93 -10.84
N PHE A 46 -21.27 14.02 -10.17
CA PHE A 46 -20.69 12.93 -9.40
C PHE A 46 -21.66 12.45 -8.29
N HIS A 47 -22.19 13.39 -7.50
CA HIS A 47 -23.13 13.06 -6.43
C HIS A 47 -24.38 12.37 -6.98
N ARG A 48 -24.99 12.88 -8.06
CA ARG A 48 -26.18 12.29 -8.68
C ARG A 48 -25.95 10.88 -9.22
N THR A 49 -24.75 10.60 -9.71
CA THR A 49 -24.39 9.31 -10.33
C THR A 49 -24.10 8.25 -9.27
N TRP A 50 -23.34 8.61 -8.25
CA TRP A 50 -22.74 7.62 -7.35
C TRP A 50 -23.41 7.53 -5.98
N PHE A 51 -24.05 8.63 -5.50
CA PHE A 51 -24.77 8.64 -4.22
C PHE A 51 -26.21 8.23 -4.45
N VAL A 52 -26.43 6.92 -4.50
CA VAL A 52 -27.74 6.27 -4.69
C VAL A 52 -27.86 5.08 -3.75
N PRO A 53 -29.09 4.69 -3.31
CA PRO A 53 -29.26 3.67 -2.29
C PRO A 53 -28.73 2.29 -2.72
N ASN A 54 -28.83 1.96 -4.00
CA ASN A 54 -28.29 0.70 -4.54
C ASN A 54 -26.77 0.70 -4.80
N ASN A 55 -26.08 1.77 -4.44
CA ASN A 55 -24.61 1.89 -4.42
C ASN A 55 -24.11 2.28 -3.01
N SER A 56 -24.92 2.08 -1.99
CA SER A 56 -24.61 2.50 -0.62
C SER A 56 -24.79 1.33 0.35
N LEU A 57 -23.94 1.28 1.37
CA LEU A 57 -24.07 0.38 2.50
C LEU A 57 -24.30 1.21 3.75
N LEU A 58 -25.25 0.78 4.60
CA LEU A 58 -25.55 1.43 5.87
C LEU A 58 -25.35 0.41 7.00
N ALA A 59 -24.57 0.75 7.99
CA ALA A 59 -24.46 0.02 9.24
C ALA A 59 -24.95 0.91 10.40
N ILE A 60 -25.76 0.33 11.27
CA ILE A 60 -26.23 0.98 12.49
C ILE A 60 -25.82 0.09 13.65
N VAL A 61 -25.05 0.65 14.58
CA VAL A 61 -24.54 -0.04 15.76
C VAL A 61 -24.79 0.83 16.99
N GLY A 62 -25.46 0.25 18.01
CA GLY A 62 -25.78 0.98 19.22
C GLY A 62 -26.76 0.20 20.09
N ASP A 63 -27.25 0.84 21.15
CA ASP A 63 -28.26 0.27 22.07
C ASP A 63 -29.67 0.46 21.49
N LEU A 64 -29.99 -0.38 20.47
CA LEU A 64 -31.30 -0.41 19.81
C LEU A 64 -31.56 -1.79 19.21
N THR A 65 -32.81 -2.13 18.99
CA THR A 65 -33.19 -3.37 18.31
C THR A 65 -32.99 -3.24 16.78
N ALA A 66 -32.90 -4.37 16.10
CA ALA A 66 -32.85 -4.40 14.63
C ALA A 66 -34.08 -3.76 14.00
N ASP A 67 -35.30 -3.99 14.57
CA ASP A 67 -36.53 -3.41 14.06
C ASP A 67 -36.53 -1.88 14.17
N GLU A 68 -36.06 -1.33 15.30
CA GLU A 68 -35.90 0.12 15.47
C GLU A 68 -34.91 0.70 14.48
N ALA A 69 -33.78 0.00 14.25
CA ALA A 69 -32.75 0.42 13.28
C ALA A 69 -33.35 0.44 11.86
N PHE A 70 -34.03 -0.62 11.43
CA PHE A 70 -34.66 -0.69 10.12
C PHE A 70 -35.77 0.35 9.94
N ALA A 71 -36.62 0.56 10.96
CA ALA A 71 -37.67 1.59 10.92
C ALA A 71 -37.06 3.01 10.79
N ALA A 72 -35.95 3.28 11.50
CA ALA A 72 -35.25 4.55 11.38
C ALA A 72 -34.59 4.74 9.99
N ALA A 73 -34.01 3.70 9.46
CA ALA A 73 -33.40 3.71 8.10
C ALA A 73 -34.48 3.93 7.03
N GLU A 74 -35.61 3.21 7.11
CA GLU A 74 -36.74 3.38 6.18
C GLU A 74 -37.33 4.78 6.25
N LYS A 75 -37.52 5.31 7.46
CA LYS A 75 -38.00 6.68 7.65
C LYS A 75 -37.07 7.73 7.04
N ALA A 76 -35.74 7.53 7.14
CA ALA A 76 -34.74 8.49 6.68
C ALA A 76 -34.47 8.36 5.18
N PHE A 77 -34.44 7.15 4.64
CA PHE A 77 -33.94 6.84 3.30
C PHE A 77 -34.94 6.15 2.38
N GLY A 78 -36.14 5.73 2.87
CA GLY A 78 -37.10 4.99 2.09
C GLY A 78 -37.61 5.71 0.83
N GLY A 79 -37.58 7.06 0.84
CA GLY A 79 -37.88 7.89 -0.33
C GLY A 79 -36.68 8.10 -1.29
N TRP A 80 -35.51 7.55 -1.00
CA TRP A 80 -34.31 7.73 -1.81
C TRP A 80 -34.37 6.83 -3.06
N ALA A 81 -34.52 7.44 -4.23
CA ALA A 81 -34.76 6.70 -5.47
C ALA A 81 -33.49 5.98 -5.97
N LYS A 82 -33.64 4.70 -6.28
CA LYS A 82 -32.61 3.90 -6.98
C LYS A 82 -32.35 4.47 -8.39
N ARG A 83 -31.11 4.35 -8.85
CA ARG A 83 -30.69 4.74 -10.19
C ARG A 83 -29.64 3.77 -10.72
N ASP A 84 -29.48 3.74 -12.03
CA ASP A 84 -28.40 2.99 -12.65
C ASP A 84 -27.04 3.60 -12.29
N VAL A 85 -26.14 2.75 -11.85
CA VAL A 85 -24.75 3.12 -11.55
C VAL A 85 -23.88 2.62 -12.69
N PRO A 86 -23.05 3.46 -13.30
CA PRO A 86 -22.15 3.04 -14.38
C PRO A 86 -21.20 1.94 -13.91
N THR A 87 -21.01 0.92 -14.74
CA THR A 87 -19.94 -0.06 -14.53
C THR A 87 -18.60 0.59 -14.84
N VAL A 88 -17.72 0.64 -13.86
CA VAL A 88 -16.35 1.12 -14.06
C VAL A 88 -15.48 -0.06 -14.46
N THR A 89 -14.84 0.04 -15.61
CA THR A 89 -13.82 -0.90 -16.08
C THR A 89 -12.46 -0.22 -16.05
N PHE A 90 -11.43 -0.97 -15.74
CA PHE A 90 -10.04 -0.52 -15.75
C PHE A 90 -9.14 -1.68 -16.12
N ASP A 91 -7.96 -1.35 -16.66
CA ASP A 91 -6.96 -2.35 -17.00
C ASP A 91 -6.42 -3.02 -15.73
N GLU A 92 -6.08 -4.28 -15.83
CA GLU A 92 -5.39 -4.96 -14.73
C GLU A 92 -4.02 -4.32 -14.47
N PRO A 93 -3.55 -4.35 -13.22
CA PRO A 93 -2.19 -3.91 -12.92
C PRO A 93 -1.17 -4.68 -13.76
N PRO A 94 -0.05 -4.04 -14.15
CA PRO A 94 0.98 -4.73 -14.91
C PRO A 94 1.62 -5.87 -14.08
N PRO A 95 2.10 -6.93 -14.73
CA PRO A 95 2.83 -7.98 -14.03
C PRO A 95 4.08 -7.42 -13.36
N PRO A 96 4.53 -7.99 -12.23
CA PRO A 96 5.74 -7.55 -11.53
C PRO A 96 6.95 -7.53 -12.47
N THR A 97 7.60 -6.39 -12.59
CA THR A 97 8.82 -6.21 -13.38
C THR A 97 9.84 -5.45 -12.56
N ARG A 98 11.13 -5.82 -12.70
CA ARG A 98 12.20 -5.07 -12.05
C ARG A 98 12.33 -3.70 -12.70
N ARG A 99 12.02 -2.66 -11.95
CA ARG A 99 12.17 -1.26 -12.39
C ARG A 99 12.79 -0.43 -11.28
N VAL A 100 13.83 0.30 -11.60
CA VAL A 100 14.53 1.19 -10.65
C VAL A 100 14.43 2.62 -11.16
N VAL A 101 13.80 3.49 -10.37
CA VAL A 101 13.66 4.91 -10.69
C VAL A 101 14.30 5.74 -9.58
N VAL A 102 15.20 6.62 -9.98
CA VAL A 102 15.87 7.59 -9.11
C VAL A 102 15.35 8.98 -9.44
N VAL A 103 14.62 9.59 -8.51
CA VAL A 103 14.29 11.00 -8.56
C VAL A 103 15.43 11.79 -7.97
N ASP A 104 16.16 12.48 -8.85
CA ASP A 104 17.38 13.17 -8.49
C ASP A 104 17.09 14.53 -7.86
N ARG A 105 17.53 14.68 -6.61
CA ARG A 105 17.46 15.93 -5.81
C ARG A 105 18.88 16.31 -5.37
N PRO A 106 19.62 17.07 -6.18
CA PRO A 106 20.97 17.47 -5.84
C PRO A 106 21.07 18.17 -4.48
N GLY A 107 22.03 17.75 -3.66
CA GLY A 107 22.24 18.28 -2.31
C GLY A 107 21.33 17.71 -1.22
N ALA A 108 20.47 16.74 -1.53
CA ALA A 108 19.70 16.05 -0.50
C ALA A 108 20.61 15.22 0.41
N VAL A 109 20.49 15.42 1.73
CA VAL A 109 21.30 14.72 2.74
C VAL A 109 20.76 13.33 3.07
N GLN A 110 19.48 13.11 2.77
CA GLN A 110 18.79 11.83 2.95
C GLN A 110 18.19 11.34 1.63
N THR A 111 18.00 10.03 1.54
CA THR A 111 17.35 9.35 0.43
C THR A 111 16.15 8.57 0.95
N GLU A 112 14.97 8.85 0.39
CA GLU A 112 13.80 8.01 0.55
C GLU A 112 13.94 6.75 -0.30
N ILE A 113 13.70 5.60 0.28
CA ILE A 113 13.76 4.29 -0.37
C ILE A 113 12.38 3.64 -0.28
N ARG A 114 11.83 3.26 -1.45
CA ARG A 114 10.62 2.43 -1.52
C ARG A 114 10.90 1.22 -2.38
N VAL A 115 10.54 0.06 -1.88
CA VAL A 115 10.72 -1.23 -2.56
C VAL A 115 9.41 -1.98 -2.49
N GLY A 116 8.83 -2.33 -3.63
CA GLY A 116 7.50 -2.96 -3.59
C GLY A 116 7.11 -3.67 -4.87
N GLN A 117 5.99 -4.34 -4.81
CA GLN A 117 5.35 -5.02 -5.93
C GLN A 117 3.84 -5.17 -5.71
N ILE A 118 3.15 -5.66 -6.74
CA ILE A 118 1.76 -6.09 -6.66
C ILE A 118 1.61 -7.25 -5.67
N ALA A 119 0.49 -7.29 -4.97
CA ALA A 119 0.14 -8.32 -4.01
C ALA A 119 -1.31 -8.81 -4.21
N VAL A 120 -1.74 -9.75 -3.39
CA VAL A 120 -3.06 -10.36 -3.47
C VAL A 120 -4.17 -9.38 -3.08
N SER A 121 -5.39 -9.63 -3.56
CA SER A 121 -6.58 -8.89 -3.16
C SER A 121 -7.04 -9.27 -1.74
N ARG A 122 -7.93 -8.46 -1.17
CA ARG A 122 -8.50 -8.73 0.16
C ARG A 122 -9.32 -10.04 0.22
N THR A 123 -9.89 -10.45 -0.91
CA THR A 123 -10.68 -11.69 -1.01
C THR A 123 -9.85 -12.93 -1.32
N HIS A 124 -8.53 -12.81 -1.39
CA HIS A 124 -7.67 -13.95 -1.69
C HIS A 124 -7.61 -14.91 -0.50
N LYS A 125 -7.73 -16.22 -0.75
CA LYS A 125 -7.72 -17.25 0.29
C LYS A 125 -6.47 -17.26 1.19
N ASP A 126 -5.34 -16.82 0.68
CA ASP A 126 -4.08 -16.74 1.40
C ASP A 126 -3.85 -15.35 2.04
N TYR A 127 -4.89 -14.49 2.12
CA TYR A 127 -4.76 -13.13 2.62
C TYR A 127 -4.08 -13.08 4.00
N VAL A 128 -4.55 -13.86 4.96
CA VAL A 128 -4.01 -13.85 6.35
C VAL A 128 -2.55 -14.29 6.38
N ALA A 129 -2.19 -15.35 5.64
CA ALA A 129 -0.80 -15.83 5.58
C ALA A 129 0.13 -14.83 4.87
N VAL A 130 -0.33 -14.13 3.83
CA VAL A 130 0.44 -13.09 3.14
C VAL A 130 0.61 -11.87 4.05
N ASP A 131 -0.45 -11.42 4.74
CA ASP A 131 -0.37 -10.32 5.70
C ASP A 131 0.65 -10.64 6.80
N MET A 132 0.58 -11.85 7.36
CA MET A 132 1.51 -12.30 8.39
C MET A 132 2.97 -12.37 7.89
N ALA A 133 3.20 -12.88 6.68
CA ALA A 133 4.54 -12.92 6.08
C ALA A 133 5.15 -11.51 5.94
N LEU A 134 4.34 -10.55 5.49
CA LEU A 134 4.78 -9.17 5.32
C LEU A 134 4.93 -8.43 6.65
N ARG A 135 4.15 -8.82 7.65
CA ARG A 135 4.28 -8.32 9.02
C ARG A 135 5.58 -8.78 9.68
N ILE A 136 5.98 -10.02 9.50
CA ILE A 136 7.30 -10.52 9.92
C ILE A 136 8.41 -9.73 9.23
N LEU A 137 8.26 -9.40 7.96
CA LEU A 137 9.24 -8.64 7.20
C LEU A 137 9.39 -7.21 7.73
N GLY A 138 8.29 -6.48 7.86
CA GLY A 138 8.36 -5.05 8.17
C GLY A 138 7.11 -4.46 8.82
N GLY A 139 6.21 -5.28 9.39
CA GLY A 139 5.03 -4.79 10.08
C GLY A 139 5.34 -4.13 11.43
N GLU A 140 4.30 -3.71 12.11
CA GLU A 140 4.41 -3.11 13.43
C GLU A 140 4.99 -4.10 14.47
N GLY A 141 5.72 -3.56 15.43
CA GLY A 141 6.42 -4.33 16.45
C GLY A 141 7.83 -4.73 16.03
N ALA A 142 8.33 -5.87 16.53
CA ALA A 142 9.64 -6.39 16.15
C ALA A 142 9.57 -7.06 14.77
N ASN A 143 10.18 -6.44 13.78
CA ASN A 143 10.23 -6.93 12.41
C ASN A 143 11.67 -6.97 11.87
N ARG A 144 11.88 -7.72 10.79
CA ARG A 144 13.22 -7.95 10.22
C ARG A 144 13.86 -6.68 9.68
N LEU A 145 13.11 -5.87 8.95
CA LEU A 145 13.63 -4.63 8.36
C LEU A 145 14.11 -3.64 9.43
N PHE A 146 13.30 -3.43 10.47
CA PHE A 146 13.71 -2.58 11.59
C PHE A 146 14.92 -3.15 12.32
N GLY A 147 14.92 -4.47 12.58
CA GLY A 147 16.05 -5.16 13.20
C GLY A 147 17.36 -4.92 12.45
N VAL A 148 17.38 -5.24 11.16
CA VAL A 148 18.59 -5.15 10.34
C VAL A 148 19.00 -3.71 10.07
N LEU A 149 18.08 -2.84 9.65
CA LEU A 149 18.42 -1.48 9.21
C LEU A 149 18.64 -0.52 10.39
N ARG A 150 17.81 -0.64 11.44
CA ARG A 150 17.87 0.26 12.58
C ARG A 150 18.75 -0.28 13.70
N SER A 151 18.42 -1.49 14.22
CA SER A 151 19.05 -2.00 15.45
C SER A 151 20.48 -2.43 15.21
N ASP A 152 20.74 -3.18 14.13
CA ASP A 152 22.05 -3.78 13.87
C ASP A 152 23.00 -2.81 13.16
N ARG A 153 22.48 -1.97 12.23
CA ARG A 153 23.28 -1.13 11.35
C ARG A 153 23.19 0.37 11.61
N GLY A 154 22.15 0.84 12.28
CA GLY A 154 21.96 2.27 12.56
C GLY A 154 21.83 3.15 11.29
N LEU A 155 21.30 2.58 10.20
CA LEU A 155 21.21 3.27 8.90
C LEU A 155 19.98 4.18 8.81
N THR A 156 18.97 3.93 9.60
CA THR A 156 17.68 4.64 9.56
C THR A 156 17.11 4.87 10.95
N TYR A 157 16.14 5.73 11.08
CA TYR A 157 15.29 5.85 12.27
C TYR A 157 14.08 4.91 12.23
N GLY A 158 13.64 4.48 11.04
CA GLY A 158 12.52 3.59 10.85
C GLY A 158 12.61 2.81 9.55
N ALA A 159 12.14 1.57 9.58
CA ALA A 159 11.96 0.74 8.41
C ALA A 159 10.71 -0.11 8.62
N SER A 160 9.83 -0.15 7.63
CA SER A 160 8.58 -0.90 7.68
C SER A 160 8.24 -1.51 6.33
N ALA A 161 7.27 -2.42 6.30
CA ALA A 161 6.65 -2.93 5.09
C ALA A 161 5.14 -2.94 5.26
N ASN A 162 4.45 -2.25 4.37
CA ASN A 162 3.01 -2.10 4.42
C ASN A 162 2.35 -2.99 3.37
N PHE A 163 1.41 -3.81 3.80
CA PHE A 163 0.53 -4.58 2.92
C PHE A 163 -0.82 -3.88 2.81
N ARG A 164 -1.22 -3.56 1.58
CA ARG A 164 -2.52 -2.97 1.28
C ARG A 164 -3.28 -3.88 0.33
N ALA A 165 -4.24 -4.62 0.86
CA ALA A 165 -5.11 -5.45 0.05
C ALA A 165 -6.38 -4.68 -0.31
N HIS A 166 -6.59 -4.45 -1.59
CA HIS A 166 -7.78 -3.82 -2.14
C HIS A 166 -8.70 -4.86 -2.79
N LYS A 167 -9.84 -4.41 -3.34
CA LYS A 167 -10.85 -5.29 -3.96
C LYS A 167 -10.33 -5.98 -5.22
N PHE A 168 -9.50 -5.31 -6.01
CA PHE A 168 -9.05 -5.77 -7.32
C PHE A 168 -7.53 -6.02 -7.38
N GLY A 169 -6.91 -6.31 -6.25
CA GLY A 169 -5.49 -6.54 -6.10
C GLY A 169 -4.96 -5.84 -4.88
N GLY A 170 -3.68 -5.93 -4.64
CA GLY A 170 -3.02 -5.28 -3.51
C GLY A 170 -1.60 -4.87 -3.88
N SER A 171 -0.95 -4.19 -2.97
CA SER A 171 0.48 -3.90 -3.00
C SER A 171 1.11 -4.25 -1.66
N PHE A 172 2.38 -4.58 -1.69
CA PHE A 172 3.20 -4.41 -0.52
C PHE A 172 4.39 -3.51 -0.85
N ILE A 173 4.72 -2.64 0.10
CA ILE A 173 5.76 -1.64 -0.06
C ILE A 173 6.58 -1.60 1.21
N ALA A 174 7.87 -1.90 1.11
CA ALA A 174 8.85 -1.60 2.15
C ALA A 174 9.31 -0.16 1.98
N GLU A 175 9.40 0.53 3.10
CA GLU A 175 9.76 1.94 3.18
C GLU A 175 10.82 2.16 4.26
N THR A 176 11.82 2.96 3.92
CA THR A 176 12.83 3.47 4.83
C THR A 176 13.45 4.73 4.24
N ASP A 177 14.08 5.51 5.09
CA ASP A 177 14.96 6.61 4.72
C ASP A 177 16.36 6.37 5.27
N THR A 178 17.37 6.95 4.65
CA THR A 178 18.74 6.84 5.12
C THR A 178 19.57 8.03 4.65
N ARG A 179 20.78 8.20 5.20
CA ARG A 179 21.75 9.16 4.65
C ARG A 179 22.09 8.80 3.21
N SER A 180 22.26 9.81 2.36
CA SER A 180 22.51 9.61 0.93
C SER A 180 23.74 8.76 0.64
N ASP A 181 24.78 8.82 1.48
CA ASP A 181 25.99 7.99 1.37
C ASP A 181 25.80 6.51 1.73
N SER A 182 24.72 6.18 2.42
CA SER A 182 24.38 4.84 2.90
C SER A 182 23.23 4.19 2.09
N THR A 183 22.75 4.85 1.04
CA THR A 183 21.59 4.42 0.25
C THR A 183 21.76 3.02 -0.34
N GLY A 184 22.93 2.69 -0.90
CA GLY A 184 23.18 1.38 -1.47
C GLY A 184 23.14 0.27 -0.43
N GLU A 185 23.78 0.48 0.74
CA GLU A 185 23.75 -0.51 1.82
C GLU A 185 22.31 -0.75 2.32
N ALA A 186 21.57 0.33 2.60
CA ALA A 186 20.18 0.22 3.07
C ALA A 186 19.28 -0.50 2.06
N LEU A 187 19.38 -0.14 0.77
CA LEU A 187 18.63 -0.81 -0.29
C LEU A 187 19.00 -2.30 -0.41
N ARG A 188 20.28 -2.63 -0.37
CA ARG A 188 20.73 -4.03 -0.45
C ARG A 188 20.17 -4.85 0.70
N LEU A 189 20.30 -4.37 1.93
CA LEU A 189 19.78 -5.05 3.11
C LEU A 189 18.25 -5.22 3.04
N THR A 190 17.54 -4.21 2.58
CA THR A 190 16.09 -4.30 2.37
C THR A 190 15.75 -5.43 1.38
N VAL A 191 16.38 -5.46 0.21
CA VAL A 191 16.13 -6.49 -0.81
C VAL A 191 16.57 -7.88 -0.33
N ASP A 192 17.68 -7.97 0.41
CA ASP A 192 18.18 -9.23 0.97
C ASP A 192 17.15 -9.86 1.93
N GLU A 193 16.41 -9.06 2.73
CA GLU A 193 15.38 -9.58 3.64
C GLU A 193 14.17 -10.16 2.88
N PHE A 194 13.80 -9.61 1.72
CA PHE A 194 12.81 -10.24 0.84
C PHE A 194 13.28 -11.59 0.32
N PHE A 195 14.54 -11.69 -0.10
CA PHE A 195 15.12 -12.97 -0.53
C PHE A 195 15.20 -13.99 0.60
N LYS A 196 15.56 -13.58 1.82
CA LYS A 196 15.58 -14.47 2.96
C LYS A 196 14.18 -15.00 3.29
N LEU A 197 13.17 -14.12 3.34
CA LEU A 197 11.79 -14.53 3.60
C LEU A 197 11.29 -15.54 2.58
N GLN A 198 11.70 -15.43 1.31
CA GLN A 198 11.34 -16.38 0.26
C GLN A 198 12.12 -17.72 0.38
N LYS A 199 13.40 -17.67 0.72
CA LYS A 199 14.30 -18.83 0.64
C LYS A 199 14.40 -19.62 1.93
N GLU A 200 14.28 -18.95 3.07
CA GLU A 200 14.52 -19.51 4.39
C GLU A 200 13.21 -19.61 5.18
N PRO A 201 12.97 -20.69 5.92
CA PRO A 201 11.84 -20.74 6.82
C PRO A 201 12.00 -19.67 7.92
N VAL A 202 10.88 -19.06 8.31
CA VAL A 202 10.88 -18.09 9.41
C VAL A 202 11.14 -18.79 10.74
N ASP A 203 11.80 -18.10 11.68
CA ASP A 203 11.93 -18.62 13.04
C ASP A 203 10.53 -18.77 13.67
N PRO A 204 10.24 -19.90 14.33
CA PRO A 204 8.97 -20.07 15.04
C PRO A 204 8.63 -18.95 16.04
N ARG A 205 9.62 -18.25 16.58
CA ARG A 205 9.42 -17.11 17.48
C ARG A 205 8.94 -15.87 16.71
N GLU A 206 9.44 -15.64 15.49
CA GLU A 206 8.98 -14.55 14.62
C GLU A 206 7.51 -14.79 14.26
N LEU A 207 7.18 -16.03 13.86
CA LEU A 207 5.79 -16.41 13.56
C LEU A 207 4.89 -16.18 14.76
N ARG A 208 5.28 -16.70 15.95
CA ARG A 208 4.49 -16.53 17.17
C ARG A 208 4.30 -15.06 17.53
N GLY A 209 5.36 -14.25 17.43
CA GLY A 209 5.28 -12.81 17.67
C GLY A 209 4.28 -12.11 16.74
N ALA A 210 4.25 -12.49 15.46
CA ALA A 210 3.28 -11.95 14.49
C ALA A 210 1.84 -12.41 14.81
N GLN A 211 1.64 -13.69 15.15
CA GLN A 211 0.34 -14.23 15.59
C GLN A 211 -0.18 -13.49 16.82
N ASP A 212 0.63 -13.40 17.87
CA ASP A 212 0.28 -12.74 19.13
C ASP A 212 -0.10 -11.26 18.90
N TYR A 213 0.65 -10.57 18.01
CA TYR A 213 0.35 -9.19 17.65
C TYR A 213 -0.98 -9.07 16.89
N MET A 214 -1.19 -9.87 15.83
CA MET A 214 -2.40 -9.82 15.00
C MET A 214 -3.64 -10.20 15.80
N ALA A 215 -3.60 -11.33 16.52
CA ALA A 215 -4.70 -11.80 17.35
C ALA A 215 -4.98 -10.87 18.55
N GLY A 216 -3.92 -10.28 19.14
CA GLY A 216 -4.03 -9.37 20.28
C GLY A 216 -4.56 -7.98 19.92
N ASN A 217 -4.25 -7.47 18.73
CA ASN A 217 -4.76 -6.18 18.26
C ASN A 217 -6.18 -6.26 17.67
N PHE A 218 -6.64 -7.42 17.26
CA PHE A 218 -7.96 -7.56 16.65
C PHE A 218 -9.10 -7.07 17.56
N PRO A 219 -9.17 -7.41 18.86
CA PRO A 219 -10.22 -6.88 19.74
C PRO A 219 -10.27 -5.35 19.80
N LEU A 220 -9.11 -4.68 19.71
CA LEU A 220 -9.05 -3.22 19.69
C LEU A 220 -9.69 -2.63 18.43
N SER A 221 -9.66 -3.38 17.32
CA SER A 221 -10.27 -2.97 16.05
C SER A 221 -11.81 -3.04 16.06
N ILE A 222 -12.40 -3.66 17.08
CA ILE A 222 -13.87 -3.85 17.27
C ILE A 222 -14.35 -3.37 18.65
N GLU A 223 -13.60 -2.52 19.33
CA GLU A 223 -13.91 -2.08 20.68
C GLU A 223 -15.05 -1.07 20.73
N THR A 224 -15.18 -0.21 19.74
CA THR A 224 -16.20 0.86 19.71
C THR A 224 -17.32 0.56 18.71
N PRO A 225 -18.55 1.10 18.91
CA PRO A 225 -19.62 1.00 17.93
C PRO A 225 -19.20 1.44 16.51
N SER A 226 -18.42 2.52 16.41
CA SER A 226 -17.90 3.00 15.12
C SER A 226 -16.92 2.02 14.50
N SER A 227 -16.04 1.41 15.29
CA SER A 227 -15.10 0.40 14.81
C SER A 227 -15.84 -0.85 14.32
N ILE A 228 -16.82 -1.33 15.07
CA ILE A 228 -17.67 -2.45 14.66
C ILE A 228 -18.36 -2.14 13.33
N ALA A 229 -19.01 -0.98 13.23
CA ALA A 229 -19.69 -0.55 12.01
C ALA A 229 -18.73 -0.55 10.80
N MET A 230 -17.51 -0.03 10.96
CA MET A 230 -16.50 0.01 9.89
C MET A 230 -16.03 -1.39 9.49
N GLN A 231 -15.84 -2.31 10.43
CA GLN A 231 -15.45 -3.69 10.12
C GLN A 231 -16.56 -4.40 9.33
N VAL A 232 -17.82 -4.28 9.75
CA VAL A 232 -18.97 -4.84 9.04
C VAL A 232 -19.08 -4.24 7.64
N LEU A 233 -19.01 -2.91 7.50
CA LEU A 233 -19.05 -2.23 6.20
C LEU A 233 -17.92 -2.68 5.27
N ASN A 234 -16.71 -2.84 5.79
CA ASN A 234 -15.56 -3.32 5.02
C ASN A 234 -15.80 -4.76 4.52
N HIS A 235 -16.30 -5.67 5.37
CA HIS A 235 -16.62 -7.04 4.95
C HIS A 235 -17.65 -7.05 3.83
N LEU A 236 -18.75 -6.32 4.00
CA LEU A 236 -19.80 -6.20 2.98
C LEU A 236 -19.27 -5.57 1.67
N PHE A 237 -18.42 -4.53 1.77
CA PHE A 237 -17.83 -3.87 0.61
C PHE A 237 -16.92 -4.80 -0.19
N TYR A 238 -16.13 -5.62 0.49
CA TYR A 238 -15.26 -6.61 -0.15
C TYR A 238 -16.02 -7.88 -0.56
N GLY A 239 -17.24 -8.09 -0.11
CA GLY A 239 -18.02 -9.32 -0.35
C GLY A 239 -17.51 -10.51 0.46
N LEU A 240 -17.00 -10.25 1.66
CA LEU A 240 -16.53 -11.25 2.61
C LEU A 240 -17.68 -11.70 3.52
N ASP A 241 -17.59 -12.92 4.03
CA ASP A 241 -18.50 -13.43 5.03
C ASP A 241 -18.24 -12.75 6.38
N LEU A 242 -19.29 -12.38 7.10
CA LEU A 242 -19.17 -11.82 8.44
C LEU A 242 -18.64 -12.83 9.47
N GLU A 243 -18.80 -14.13 9.21
CA GLU A 243 -18.19 -15.21 10.01
C GLU A 243 -16.66 -15.09 10.07
N GLU A 244 -16.04 -14.46 9.05
CA GLU A 244 -14.59 -14.18 9.07
C GLU A 244 -14.20 -13.29 10.27
N LEU A 245 -15.07 -12.36 10.71
CA LEU A 245 -14.79 -11.53 11.89
C LEU A 245 -14.77 -12.37 13.19
N GLU A 246 -15.58 -13.41 13.26
CA GLU A 246 -15.65 -14.28 14.43
C GLU A 246 -14.47 -15.26 14.48
N THR A 247 -14.03 -15.73 13.32
CA THR A 247 -12.97 -16.75 13.15
C THR A 247 -11.57 -16.17 12.89
N TYR A 248 -11.45 -14.85 12.76
CA TYR A 248 -10.17 -14.21 12.37
C TYR A 248 -8.98 -14.62 13.26
N ARG A 249 -9.18 -14.68 14.57
CA ARG A 249 -8.10 -15.07 15.51
C ARG A 249 -7.68 -16.52 15.33
N ASP A 250 -8.63 -17.41 15.07
CA ASP A 250 -8.36 -18.82 14.82
C ASP A 250 -7.58 -18.95 13.48
N GLN A 251 -7.99 -18.23 12.45
CA GLN A 251 -7.27 -18.18 11.16
C GLN A 251 -5.83 -17.67 11.33
N VAL A 252 -5.60 -16.69 12.20
CA VAL A 252 -4.25 -16.18 12.51
C VAL A 252 -3.42 -17.26 13.22
N ASP A 253 -3.99 -17.93 14.20
CA ASP A 253 -3.30 -18.97 14.99
C ASP A 253 -3.01 -20.26 14.18
N GLU A 254 -3.79 -20.55 13.14
CA GLU A 254 -3.61 -21.69 12.24
C GLU A 254 -2.46 -21.52 11.24
N VAL A 255 -1.98 -20.30 10.99
CA VAL A 255 -0.88 -20.06 10.04
C VAL A 255 0.39 -20.70 10.53
N THR A 256 1.00 -21.51 9.69
CA THR A 256 2.25 -22.26 9.99
C THR A 256 3.48 -21.64 9.34
N VAL A 257 4.68 -22.02 9.80
CA VAL A 257 5.95 -21.68 9.14
C VAL A 257 5.95 -22.12 7.67
N ALA A 258 5.34 -23.29 7.38
CA ALA A 258 5.23 -23.80 6.02
C ALA A 258 4.31 -22.92 5.15
N ASP A 259 3.24 -22.37 5.72
CA ASP A 259 2.37 -21.43 5.01
C ASP A 259 3.08 -20.13 4.68
N ILE A 260 3.80 -19.55 5.63
CA ILE A 260 4.61 -18.35 5.39
C ILE A 260 5.60 -18.60 4.25
N GLN A 261 6.31 -19.73 4.26
CA GLN A 261 7.27 -20.03 3.20
C GLN A 261 6.58 -20.30 1.85
N ARG A 262 5.42 -20.93 1.85
CA ARG A 262 4.62 -21.17 0.66
C ARG A 262 4.17 -19.86 0.02
N VAL A 263 3.55 -18.96 0.81
CA VAL A 263 3.06 -17.68 0.28
C VAL A 263 4.21 -16.77 -0.13
N ALA A 264 5.34 -16.77 0.61
CA ALA A 264 6.52 -16.03 0.22
C ALA A 264 7.07 -16.49 -1.14
N LYS A 265 7.14 -17.81 -1.39
CA LYS A 265 7.56 -18.34 -2.69
C LYS A 265 6.57 -18.06 -3.82
N GLN A 266 5.29 -18.05 -3.51
CA GLN A 266 4.23 -17.88 -4.49
C GLN A 266 3.98 -16.43 -4.88
N PHE A 267 4.08 -15.50 -3.95
CA PHE A 267 3.65 -14.11 -4.11
C PHE A 267 4.75 -13.06 -3.98
N LEU A 268 5.93 -13.42 -3.43
CA LEU A 268 7.07 -12.49 -3.39
C LEU A 268 8.03 -12.79 -4.54
N PHE A 269 8.36 -11.78 -5.33
CA PHE A 269 9.28 -11.87 -6.46
C PHE A 269 10.44 -10.88 -6.26
N PRO A 270 11.42 -11.20 -5.40
CA PRO A 270 12.49 -10.25 -5.04
C PRO A 270 13.34 -9.82 -6.22
N ASP A 271 13.37 -10.60 -7.30
CA ASP A 271 14.01 -10.29 -8.57
C ASP A 271 13.21 -9.34 -9.47
N ARG A 272 11.94 -9.05 -9.12
CA ARG A 272 11.00 -8.23 -9.90
C ARG A 272 10.43 -7.06 -9.11
N LEU A 273 11.13 -6.61 -8.09
CA LEU A 273 10.70 -5.48 -7.27
C LEU A 273 10.81 -4.15 -8.04
N SER A 274 9.79 -3.31 -7.91
CA SER A 274 9.89 -1.90 -8.24
C SER A 274 10.64 -1.19 -7.11
N ILE A 275 11.59 -0.33 -7.48
CA ILE A 275 12.45 0.41 -6.54
C ILE A 275 12.38 1.89 -6.89
N VAL A 276 12.10 2.70 -5.89
CA VAL A 276 12.11 4.17 -5.98
C VAL A 276 13.10 4.72 -4.98
N LEU A 277 13.98 5.58 -5.46
CA LEU A 277 14.92 6.34 -4.66
C LEU A 277 14.69 7.83 -4.91
N VAL A 278 14.51 8.62 -3.86
CA VAL A 278 14.37 10.08 -3.96
C VAL A 278 15.47 10.73 -3.13
N GLY A 279 16.51 11.26 -3.77
CA GLY A 279 17.68 11.78 -3.08
C GLY A 279 18.75 12.30 -4.04
N ASP A 280 19.95 12.60 -3.53
CA ASP A 280 21.08 13.03 -4.36
C ASP A 280 21.72 11.84 -5.07
N ALA A 281 21.35 11.66 -6.33
CA ALA A 281 21.86 10.55 -7.14
C ALA A 281 23.39 10.51 -7.24
N SER A 282 24.08 11.63 -7.13
CA SER A 282 25.53 11.68 -7.19
C SER A 282 26.20 10.96 -6.02
N ALA A 283 25.53 10.89 -4.87
CA ALA A 283 26.06 10.26 -3.68
C ALA A 283 25.98 8.71 -3.72
N PHE A 284 25.05 8.13 -4.47
CA PHE A 284 24.80 6.68 -4.42
C PHE A 284 24.75 5.96 -5.78
N ALA A 285 24.78 6.66 -6.92
CA ALA A 285 24.71 6.02 -8.24
C ALA A 285 25.81 4.96 -8.46
N GLY A 286 27.01 5.19 -7.92
CA GLY A 286 28.10 4.21 -7.96
C GLY A 286 27.81 2.96 -7.15
N GLN A 287 27.14 3.10 -6.01
CA GLN A 287 26.72 1.99 -5.16
C GLN A 287 25.65 1.13 -5.85
N LEU A 288 24.68 1.74 -6.54
CA LEU A 288 23.67 1.01 -7.30
C LEU A 288 24.29 0.12 -8.38
N LYS A 289 25.27 0.64 -9.13
CA LYS A 289 25.99 -0.13 -10.14
C LYS A 289 26.73 -1.32 -9.54
N ALA A 290 27.39 -1.14 -8.40
CA ALA A 290 28.11 -2.20 -7.69
C ALA A 290 27.17 -3.33 -7.21
N MET A 291 25.87 -3.03 -7.03
CA MET A 291 24.82 -4.00 -6.66
C MET A 291 24.16 -4.68 -7.87
N GLY A 292 24.62 -4.41 -9.10
CA GLY A 292 24.02 -4.95 -10.32
C GLY A 292 22.78 -4.20 -10.80
N PHE A 293 22.52 -3.00 -10.27
CA PHE A 293 21.55 -2.07 -10.83
C PHE A 293 22.23 -1.16 -11.86
N GLU A 294 22.77 -1.74 -12.92
CA GLU A 294 23.50 -0.99 -13.97
C GLU A 294 22.58 -0.04 -14.75
N GLN A 295 21.31 -0.42 -14.88
CA GLN A 295 20.31 0.36 -15.59
C GLN A 295 19.24 0.82 -14.60
N PHE A 296 19.18 2.13 -14.35
CA PHE A 296 18.12 2.78 -13.64
C PHE A 296 17.70 4.07 -14.34
N GLU A 297 16.43 4.42 -14.23
CA GLU A 297 15.93 5.68 -14.75
C GLU A 297 16.29 6.81 -13.78
N ARG A 298 17.07 7.80 -14.24
CA ARG A 298 17.34 9.01 -13.48
C ARG A 298 16.44 10.13 -13.99
N ILE A 299 15.64 10.71 -13.12
CA ILE A 299 14.69 11.78 -13.41
C ILE A 299 15.01 12.96 -12.50
N PRO A 300 15.53 14.10 -13.04
CA PRO A 300 15.63 15.32 -12.24
C PRO A 300 14.27 15.72 -11.67
N ILE A 301 14.20 16.09 -10.40
CA ILE A 301 12.91 16.40 -9.74
C ILE A 301 12.12 17.46 -10.50
N ALA A 302 12.77 18.45 -11.07
CA ALA A 302 12.13 19.50 -11.88
C ALA A 302 11.41 18.97 -13.14
N GLN A 303 11.81 17.78 -13.63
CA GLN A 303 11.24 17.12 -14.81
C GLN A 303 10.21 16.05 -14.46
N LEU A 304 10.01 15.75 -13.18
CA LEU A 304 9.08 14.70 -12.75
C LEU A 304 7.63 15.10 -13.06
N ASP A 305 6.90 14.16 -13.68
CA ASP A 305 5.46 14.22 -13.87
C ASP A 305 4.88 12.81 -13.62
N LEU A 306 4.25 12.63 -12.47
CA LEU A 306 3.67 11.35 -12.05
C LEU A 306 2.47 10.92 -12.90
N SER A 307 1.85 11.84 -13.64
CA SER A 307 0.73 11.57 -14.54
C SER A 307 1.16 11.09 -15.93
N ALA A 308 2.39 11.45 -16.34
CA ALA A 308 2.92 11.09 -17.65
C ALA A 308 3.32 9.60 -17.72
N PRO A 309 3.15 8.93 -18.90
CA PRO A 309 3.57 7.54 -19.08
C PRO A 309 5.05 7.29 -18.82
N ASN A 310 5.89 8.24 -19.20
CA ASN A 310 7.35 8.21 -19.03
C ASN A 310 7.83 8.92 -17.77
N LEU A 311 6.92 9.32 -16.87
CA LEU A 311 7.19 10.05 -15.64
C LEU A 311 7.89 11.41 -15.84
N ARG A 312 7.81 11.99 -17.04
CA ARG A 312 8.49 13.24 -17.38
C ARG A 312 7.53 14.27 -17.93
N LYS A 313 7.74 15.52 -17.54
CA LYS A 313 7.06 16.67 -18.16
C LYS A 313 7.32 16.70 -19.66
N ALA A 314 6.32 17.12 -20.44
CA ALA A 314 6.49 17.31 -21.88
C ALA A 314 7.58 18.36 -22.18
N ALA A 315 8.35 18.11 -23.24
CA ALA A 315 9.35 19.07 -23.70
C ALA A 315 8.63 20.36 -24.14
N GLY A 316 8.72 21.41 -23.35
CA GLY A 316 8.04 22.70 -23.60
C GLY A 316 7.29 23.28 -22.41
N ASP A 317 7.03 22.49 -21.37
CA ASP A 317 6.35 22.95 -20.13
C ASP A 317 7.39 23.48 -19.09
N ARG A 318 8.31 24.31 -19.57
CA ARG A 318 9.21 25.08 -18.70
C ARG A 318 8.42 26.29 -18.23
N ARG A 319 7.82 26.23 -17.07
CA ARG A 319 7.45 27.43 -16.33
C ARG A 319 8.71 27.90 -15.60
N ASP A 320 9.22 29.05 -16.04
CA ASP A 320 10.26 29.81 -15.36
C ASP A 320 9.73 30.28 -13.98
#